data_daf25e5b97231257e9d52de9a3fd529e
#
_entry.id   daf25e5b97231257e9d52de9a3fd529e
#
_cell.length_a   1.000
_cell.length_b   1.000
_cell.length_c   1.000
_cell.angle_alpha   90.00
_cell.angle_beta   90.00
_cell.angle_gamma   90.00
#
_symmetry.space_group_name_H-M   'P 1'
#
loop_
_entity.id
_entity.type
_entity.pdbx_description
1 polymer ?
#
loop_
_entity_poly.entity_id
_entity_poly.type
_entity_poly.pdbx_seq_one_letter_code
_entity_poly.pdbx_strand_id
1 'polypeptide(L)'
;MNRYPLWKYLIIAVALVIGALYALPNLFGESPAVQVSAGRASVRIDTTTVTRVEQALTEQGVSASLIQFEGNSVKARFDTTDDQIKARDALERALNPDATAPSYVVALNLLPRTPAWLASLGASPMYLGLDLRGGVHFMLQVDMQAALQRRTDVLTGDLRTALREKS
;
A
#
# COMPACT_ATOMS: atom_id res chain seq x y z
N MET A 1 14.53 52.56 -19.49
CA MET A 1 13.52 51.55 -19.08
C MET A 1 13.84 50.24 -19.80
N ASN A 2 14.15 49.21 -19.04
CA ASN A 2 14.59 47.91 -19.57
C ASN A 2 13.35 47.17 -20.10
N ARG A 3 13.05 47.25 -21.38
CA ARG A 3 11.93 46.52 -22.01
C ARG A 3 12.45 45.17 -22.49
N TYR A 4 12.18 44.16 -21.71
CA TYR A 4 12.44 42.80 -22.16
C TYR A 4 11.50 42.44 -23.33
N PRO A 5 11.98 41.71 -24.36
CA PRO A 5 11.16 41.27 -25.47
C PRO A 5 10.05 40.29 -24.97
N LEU A 6 8.86 40.34 -25.55
CA LEU A 6 7.67 39.57 -25.14
C LEU A 6 7.91 38.05 -25.00
N TRP A 7 8.79 37.48 -25.83
CA TRP A 7 9.10 36.06 -25.79
C TRP A 7 9.72 35.63 -24.45
N LYS A 8 10.47 36.49 -23.75
CA LYS A 8 11.05 36.19 -22.42
C LYS A 8 9.94 36.09 -21.37
N TYR A 9 8.95 36.97 -21.42
CA TYR A 9 7.79 36.87 -20.51
C TYR A 9 6.96 35.63 -20.79
N LEU A 10 6.83 35.21 -22.04
CA LEU A 10 6.13 34.01 -22.41
C LEU A 10 6.85 32.75 -21.84
N ILE A 11 8.16 32.68 -21.96
CA ILE A 11 8.94 31.58 -21.36
C ILE A 11 8.76 31.51 -19.84
N ILE A 12 8.83 32.66 -19.16
CA ILE A 12 8.64 32.73 -17.72
C ILE A 12 7.22 32.30 -17.34
N ALA A 13 6.20 32.77 -18.08
CA ALA A 13 4.82 32.38 -17.83
C ALA A 13 4.61 30.87 -18.01
N VAL A 14 5.14 30.29 -19.08
CA VAL A 14 5.07 28.84 -19.33
C VAL A 14 5.78 28.06 -18.20
N ALA A 15 6.98 28.49 -17.81
CA ALA A 15 7.71 27.85 -16.72
C ALA A 15 6.94 27.91 -15.39
N LEU A 16 6.30 29.04 -15.09
CA LEU A 16 5.47 29.18 -13.89
C LEU A 16 4.24 28.28 -13.93
N VAL A 17 3.57 28.19 -15.08
CA VAL A 17 2.40 27.30 -15.25
C VAL A 17 2.80 25.84 -15.07
N ILE A 18 3.90 25.40 -15.68
CA ILE A 18 4.40 24.05 -15.53
C ILE A 18 4.78 23.79 -14.06
N GLY A 19 5.51 24.70 -13.42
CA GLY A 19 5.88 24.58 -12.01
C GLY A 19 4.68 24.50 -11.08
N ALA A 20 3.66 25.34 -11.30
CA ALA A 20 2.42 25.31 -10.54
C ALA A 20 1.68 23.97 -10.73
N LEU A 21 1.63 23.44 -11.96
CA LEU A 21 0.95 22.20 -12.29
C LEU A 21 1.61 20.99 -11.61
N TYR A 22 2.95 20.96 -11.55
CA TYR A 22 3.70 19.93 -10.85
C TYR A 22 3.69 20.11 -9.31
N ALA A 23 3.39 21.30 -8.79
CA ALA A 23 3.22 21.54 -7.37
C ALA A 23 1.81 21.18 -6.85
N LEU A 24 0.79 21.17 -7.75
CA LEU A 24 -0.60 20.89 -7.40
C LEU A 24 -0.82 19.58 -6.62
N PRO A 25 -0.16 18.45 -6.91
CA PRO A 25 -0.36 17.20 -6.16
C PRO A 25 -0.18 17.34 -4.66
N ASN A 26 0.71 18.23 -4.22
CA ASN A 26 0.98 18.46 -2.79
C ASN A 26 -0.20 19.11 -2.04
N LEU A 27 -1.14 19.73 -2.75
CA LEU A 27 -2.32 20.36 -2.14
C LEU A 27 -3.45 19.38 -1.85
N PHE A 28 -3.47 18.21 -2.52
CA PHE A 28 -4.57 17.24 -2.37
C PHE A 28 -4.48 16.38 -1.11
N GLY A 29 -3.32 16.32 -0.46
CA GLY A 29 -3.12 15.51 0.75
C GLY A 29 -3.22 14.00 0.49
N GLU A 30 -3.39 13.25 1.57
CA GLU A 30 -3.45 11.79 1.57
C GLU A 30 -4.76 11.30 2.19
N SER A 31 -5.19 10.10 1.78
CA SER A 31 -6.34 9.40 2.35
C SER A 31 -5.92 8.09 2.97
N PRO A 32 -6.62 7.68 4.04
CA PRO A 32 -6.46 6.34 4.59
C PRO A 32 -6.78 5.28 3.53
N ALA A 33 -5.95 4.26 3.46
CA ALA A 33 -6.11 3.17 2.52
C ALA A 33 -5.67 1.83 3.13
N VAL A 34 -6.19 0.74 2.60
CA VAL A 34 -5.76 -0.61 2.92
C VAL A 34 -5.13 -1.21 1.67
N GLN A 35 -3.96 -1.78 1.86
CA GLN A 35 -3.24 -2.49 0.80
C GLN A 35 -3.24 -3.99 1.11
N VAL A 36 -3.73 -4.77 0.16
CA VAL A 36 -3.67 -6.23 0.17
C VAL A 36 -2.59 -6.67 -0.79
N SER A 37 -1.63 -7.43 -0.29
CA SER A 37 -0.51 -7.97 -1.08
C SER A 37 -0.37 -9.47 -0.83
N ALA A 38 0.30 -10.16 -1.75
CA ALA A 38 0.57 -11.59 -1.60
C ALA A 38 1.52 -11.83 -0.41
N GLY A 39 1.10 -12.64 0.55
CA GLY A 39 1.91 -13.05 1.69
C GLY A 39 2.91 -14.16 1.37
N ARG A 40 2.69 -14.90 0.26
CA ARG A 40 3.52 -16.01 -0.19
C ARG A 40 3.85 -15.88 -1.67
N ALA A 41 5.01 -16.34 -2.07
CA ALA A 41 5.44 -16.31 -3.47
C ALA A 41 4.54 -17.16 -4.41
N SER A 42 3.81 -18.13 -3.85
CA SER A 42 2.86 -18.97 -4.59
C SER A 42 1.50 -18.30 -4.83
N VAL A 43 1.18 -17.24 -4.08
CA VAL A 43 -0.09 -16.52 -4.20
C VAL A 43 0.10 -15.37 -5.18
N ARG A 44 -0.77 -15.31 -6.19
CA ARG A 44 -0.84 -14.18 -7.11
C ARG A 44 -2.13 -13.42 -6.84
N ILE A 45 -2.00 -12.10 -6.89
CA ILE A 45 -3.16 -11.23 -6.82
C ILE A 45 -3.67 -11.05 -8.25
N ASP A 46 -4.93 -11.34 -8.45
CA ASP A 46 -5.64 -11.26 -9.71
C ASP A 46 -6.99 -10.52 -9.55
N THR A 47 -7.75 -10.46 -10.62
CA THR A 47 -9.08 -9.84 -10.63
C THR A 47 -10.05 -10.55 -9.69
N THR A 48 -9.87 -11.85 -9.43
CA THR A 48 -10.73 -12.60 -8.49
C THR A 48 -10.47 -12.14 -7.06
N THR A 49 -9.23 -11.75 -6.74
CA THR A 49 -8.88 -11.15 -5.45
C THR A 49 -9.54 -9.78 -5.28
N VAL A 50 -9.61 -8.97 -6.34
CA VAL A 50 -10.33 -7.69 -6.31
C VAL A 50 -11.80 -7.90 -5.97
N THR A 51 -12.46 -8.84 -6.65
CA THR A 51 -13.88 -9.16 -6.40
C THR A 51 -14.11 -9.64 -4.96
N ARG A 52 -13.21 -10.46 -4.40
CA ARG A 52 -13.28 -10.88 -3.00
C ARG A 52 -13.12 -9.72 -2.03
N VAL A 53 -12.23 -8.79 -2.32
CA VAL A 53 -12.04 -7.56 -1.53
C VAL A 53 -13.32 -6.73 -1.55
N GLU A 54 -13.93 -6.51 -2.73
CA GLU A 54 -15.17 -5.77 -2.88
C GLU A 54 -16.33 -6.43 -2.12
N GLN A 55 -16.47 -7.74 -2.22
CA GLN A 55 -17.49 -8.50 -1.50
C GLN A 55 -17.32 -8.38 0.01
N ALA A 56 -16.11 -8.61 0.53
CA ALA A 56 -15.81 -8.52 1.95
C ALA A 56 -16.09 -7.12 2.53
N LEU A 57 -15.78 -6.06 1.78
CA LEU A 57 -16.10 -4.70 2.17
C LEU A 57 -17.59 -4.43 2.18
N THR A 58 -18.31 -4.90 1.16
CA THR A 58 -19.77 -4.74 1.03
C THR A 58 -20.52 -5.46 2.15
N GLU A 59 -20.10 -6.69 2.49
CA GLU A 59 -20.69 -7.48 3.58
C GLU A 59 -20.57 -6.79 4.95
N GLN A 60 -19.51 -6.02 5.15
CA GLN A 60 -19.29 -5.25 6.39
C GLN A 60 -19.86 -3.83 6.33
N GLY A 61 -20.51 -3.46 5.22
CA GLY A 61 -21.08 -2.13 5.03
C GLY A 61 -20.04 -1.01 4.94
N VAL A 62 -18.80 -1.33 4.56
CA VAL A 62 -17.71 -0.37 4.40
C VAL A 62 -17.57 -0.02 2.92
N SER A 63 -17.74 1.26 2.59
CA SER A 63 -17.61 1.75 1.21
C SER A 63 -16.19 2.25 0.95
N ALA A 64 -15.51 1.65 -0.02
CA ALA A 64 -14.25 2.17 -0.52
C ALA A 64 -14.52 3.26 -1.57
N SER A 65 -13.85 4.41 -1.44
CA SER A 65 -13.94 5.50 -2.42
C SER A 65 -13.21 5.19 -3.73
N LEU A 66 -12.26 4.29 -3.69
CA LEU A 66 -11.50 3.83 -4.85
C LEU A 66 -10.87 2.47 -4.55
N ILE A 67 -10.99 1.54 -5.49
CA ILE A 67 -10.25 0.26 -5.46
C ILE A 67 -9.40 0.21 -6.71
N GLN A 68 -8.10 0.04 -6.53
CA GLN A 68 -7.12 -0.04 -7.61
C GLN A 68 -6.30 -1.32 -7.50
N PHE A 69 -6.07 -1.95 -8.64
CA PHE A 69 -5.14 -3.05 -8.77
C PHE A 69 -3.83 -2.52 -9.37
N GLU A 70 -2.75 -2.60 -8.61
CA GLU A 70 -1.42 -2.16 -9.05
C GLU A 70 -0.40 -3.28 -8.87
N GLY A 71 0.12 -3.76 -9.97
CA GLY A 71 1.17 -4.78 -10.00
C GLY A 71 0.74 -6.07 -9.30
N ASN A 72 1.17 -6.29 -8.07
CA ASN A 72 0.85 -7.47 -7.27
C ASN A 72 0.16 -7.09 -5.94
N SER A 73 -0.62 -6.02 -5.93
CA SER A 73 -1.37 -5.56 -4.76
C SER A 73 -2.70 -4.92 -5.15
N VAL A 74 -3.69 -5.06 -4.28
CA VAL A 74 -4.96 -4.33 -4.34
C VAL A 74 -4.93 -3.24 -3.29
N LYS A 75 -5.23 -2.02 -3.70
CA LYS A 75 -5.29 -0.86 -2.81
C LYS A 75 -6.73 -0.33 -2.77
N ALA A 76 -7.31 -0.30 -1.59
CA ALA A 76 -8.64 0.27 -1.34
C ALA A 76 -8.50 1.54 -0.53
N ARG A 77 -9.03 2.66 -1.01
CA ARG A 77 -8.99 3.97 -0.36
C ARG A 77 -10.30 4.25 0.35
N PHE A 78 -10.20 4.85 1.54
CA PHE A 78 -11.32 5.22 2.39
C PHE A 78 -11.29 6.72 2.70
N ASP A 79 -12.43 7.26 3.14
CA ASP A 79 -12.53 8.66 3.50
C ASP A 79 -12.20 8.88 4.98
N THR A 80 -12.42 7.89 5.82
CA THR A 80 -12.14 7.96 7.26
C THR A 80 -11.18 6.87 7.72
N THR A 81 -10.44 7.16 8.80
CA THR A 81 -9.55 6.17 9.44
C THR A 81 -10.34 5.02 10.10
N ASP A 82 -11.55 5.32 10.58
CA ASP A 82 -12.41 4.29 11.18
C ASP A 82 -12.84 3.25 10.15
N ASP A 83 -13.23 3.68 8.95
CA ASP A 83 -13.55 2.78 7.85
C ASP A 83 -12.33 1.99 7.37
N GLN A 84 -11.15 2.60 7.38
CA GLN A 84 -9.89 1.93 7.09
C GLN A 84 -9.62 0.78 8.06
N ILE A 85 -9.81 1.00 9.36
CA ILE A 85 -9.58 -0.03 10.40
C ILE A 85 -10.60 -1.16 10.26
N LYS A 86 -11.89 -0.82 10.11
CA LYS A 86 -12.95 -1.82 9.86
C LYS A 86 -12.69 -2.64 8.60
N ALA A 87 -12.28 -1.96 7.52
CA ALA A 87 -11.93 -2.61 6.26
C ALA A 87 -10.76 -3.58 6.42
N ARG A 88 -9.69 -3.18 7.13
CA ARG A 88 -8.55 -4.07 7.40
C ARG A 88 -9.02 -5.34 8.11
N ASP A 89 -9.78 -5.19 9.20
CA ASP A 89 -10.24 -6.33 10.01
C ASP A 89 -11.21 -7.25 9.23
N ALA A 90 -12.03 -6.66 8.37
CA ALA A 90 -12.90 -7.40 7.46
C ALA A 90 -12.11 -8.20 6.43
N LEU A 91 -11.16 -7.54 5.76
CA LEU A 91 -10.32 -8.15 4.73
C LEU A 91 -9.40 -9.22 5.31
N GLU A 92 -8.85 -9.00 6.50
CA GLU A 92 -8.00 -9.99 7.15
C GLU A 92 -8.76 -11.27 7.45
N ARG A 93 -10.00 -11.18 7.95
CA ARG A 93 -10.86 -12.36 8.18
C ARG A 93 -11.30 -13.04 6.90
N ALA A 94 -11.66 -12.28 5.87
CA ALA A 94 -12.18 -12.82 4.61
C ALA A 94 -11.09 -13.49 3.74
N LEU A 95 -9.86 -12.91 3.75
CA LEU A 95 -8.76 -13.38 2.91
C LEU A 95 -7.85 -14.38 3.60
N ASN A 96 -7.75 -14.31 4.94
CA ASN A 96 -6.92 -15.18 5.78
C ASN A 96 -7.76 -15.93 6.81
N PRO A 97 -8.59 -16.92 6.41
CA PRO A 97 -9.37 -17.71 7.36
C PRO A 97 -8.48 -18.53 8.31
N ASP A 98 -7.26 -18.82 7.88
CA ASP A 98 -6.26 -19.53 8.67
C ASP A 98 -5.19 -18.55 9.17
N ALA A 99 -5.29 -18.16 10.45
CA ALA A 99 -4.38 -17.20 11.07
C ALA A 99 -2.94 -17.71 11.21
N THR A 100 -2.74 -19.04 11.19
CA THR A 100 -1.40 -19.65 11.36
C THR A 100 -0.59 -19.59 10.08
N ALA A 101 -1.25 -19.44 8.94
CA ALA A 101 -0.61 -19.49 7.62
C ALA A 101 -1.21 -18.47 6.63
N PRO A 102 -1.11 -17.17 6.93
CA PRO A 102 -1.75 -16.14 6.11
C PRO A 102 -1.26 -16.18 4.67
N SER A 103 -2.19 -16.20 3.73
CA SER A 103 -1.92 -16.19 2.28
C SER A 103 -1.75 -14.76 1.75
N TYR A 104 -2.40 -13.80 2.40
CA TYR A 104 -2.37 -12.38 2.04
C TYR A 104 -1.88 -11.55 3.21
N VAL A 105 -1.20 -10.46 2.91
CA VAL A 105 -0.83 -9.43 3.89
C VAL A 105 -1.73 -8.23 3.70
N VAL A 106 -2.49 -7.89 4.73
CA VAL A 106 -3.38 -6.74 4.76
C VAL A 106 -2.71 -5.65 5.60
N ALA A 107 -2.30 -4.57 4.95
CA ALA A 107 -1.57 -3.47 5.60
C ALA A 107 -2.33 -2.15 5.49
N LEU A 108 -2.24 -1.35 6.55
CA LEU A 108 -2.70 0.05 6.51
C LEU A 108 -1.71 0.88 5.70
N ASN A 109 -2.23 1.71 4.82
CA ASN A 109 -1.44 2.58 3.96
C ASN A 109 -2.10 3.95 3.84
N LEU A 110 -1.38 4.91 3.26
CA LEU A 110 -1.88 6.22 2.89
C LEU A 110 -1.71 6.39 1.38
N LEU A 111 -2.77 6.76 0.69
CA LEU A 111 -2.74 7.00 -0.74
C LEU A 111 -2.98 8.47 -1.04
N PRO A 112 -2.25 9.07 -1.99
CA PRO A 112 -2.48 10.45 -2.39
C PRO A 112 -3.87 10.62 -3.01
N ARG A 113 -4.51 11.76 -2.73
CA ARG A 113 -5.80 12.17 -3.33
C ARG A 113 -5.64 12.79 -4.71
N THR A 114 -4.48 12.65 -5.32
CA THR A 114 -4.19 13.26 -6.63
C THR A 114 -5.19 12.78 -7.67
N PRO A 115 -5.84 13.68 -8.43
CA PRO A 115 -6.73 13.32 -9.53
C PRO A 115 -6.01 12.52 -10.62
N ALA A 116 -6.73 11.57 -11.24
CA ALA A 116 -6.15 10.68 -12.25
C ALA A 116 -5.51 11.41 -13.44
N TRP A 117 -6.10 12.53 -13.89
CA TRP A 117 -5.55 13.35 -14.98
C TRP A 117 -4.18 13.95 -14.64
N LEU A 118 -3.98 14.32 -13.36
CA LEU A 118 -2.70 14.90 -12.90
C LEU A 118 -1.65 13.79 -12.72
N ALA A 119 -2.08 12.62 -12.23
CA ALA A 119 -1.23 11.44 -12.14
C ALA A 119 -0.77 10.96 -13.54
N SER A 120 -1.61 11.04 -14.56
CA SER A 120 -1.26 10.67 -15.94
C SER A 120 -0.21 11.57 -16.57
N LEU A 121 -0.06 12.82 -16.10
CA LEU A 121 1.01 13.75 -16.48
C LEU A 121 2.33 13.48 -15.73
N GLY A 122 2.39 12.45 -14.89
CA GLY A 122 3.56 12.12 -14.07
C GLY A 122 3.76 13.07 -12.88
N ALA A 123 2.79 13.92 -12.57
CA ALA A 123 2.84 14.80 -11.41
C ALA A 123 2.46 13.99 -10.15
N SER A 124 3.46 13.60 -9.37
CA SER A 124 3.30 12.89 -8.11
C SER A 124 3.50 13.83 -6.92
N PRO A 125 2.79 13.63 -5.80
CA PRO A 125 3.04 14.40 -4.59
C PRO A 125 4.45 14.12 -4.08
N MET A 126 5.05 15.13 -3.45
CA MET A 126 6.37 14.99 -2.85
C MET A 126 6.29 14.11 -1.61
N TYR A 127 7.07 13.04 -1.58
CA TYR A 127 7.19 12.21 -0.38
C TYR A 127 7.97 12.97 0.68
N LEU A 128 7.28 13.43 1.70
CA LEU A 128 7.89 14.07 2.85
C LEU A 128 8.68 13.04 3.65
N GLY A 129 9.95 13.32 3.92
CA GLY A 129 10.76 12.49 4.80
C GLY A 129 10.29 12.52 6.26
N LEU A 130 10.85 11.64 7.09
CA LEU A 130 10.54 11.54 8.52
C LEU A 130 10.71 12.86 9.28
N ASP A 131 11.68 13.68 8.86
CA ASP A 131 11.96 14.98 9.48
C ASP A 131 10.83 15.99 9.33
N LEU A 132 10.06 15.89 8.24
CA LEU A 132 8.96 16.82 7.91
C LEU A 132 7.59 16.27 8.33
N ARG A 133 7.42 14.96 8.37
CA ARG A 133 6.17 14.30 8.81
C ARG A 133 6.10 14.13 10.31
N GLY A 134 7.23 14.22 11.01
CA GLY A 134 7.34 13.76 12.38
C GLY A 134 7.20 12.23 12.48
N GLY A 135 7.57 11.69 13.60
CA GLY A 135 7.47 10.24 13.83
C GLY A 135 8.70 9.71 14.55
N VAL A 136 8.65 8.43 14.88
CA VAL A 136 9.76 7.72 15.53
C VAL A 136 10.31 6.72 14.53
N HIS A 137 11.61 6.79 14.29
CA HIS A 137 12.30 5.81 13.46
C HIS A 137 12.75 4.63 14.32
N PHE A 138 12.18 3.45 14.07
CA PHE A 138 12.61 2.20 14.69
C PHE A 138 13.49 1.43 13.72
N MET A 139 14.70 1.12 14.14
CA MET A 139 15.56 0.19 13.42
C MET A 139 15.39 -1.20 14.04
N LEU A 140 14.79 -2.12 13.31
CA LEU A 140 14.62 -3.50 13.73
C LEU A 140 15.67 -4.35 13.02
N GLN A 141 16.52 -5.00 13.80
CA GLN A 141 17.47 -5.98 13.29
C GLN A 141 16.92 -7.39 13.53
N VAL A 142 16.75 -8.13 12.45
CA VAL A 142 16.36 -9.55 12.55
C VAL A 142 17.59 -10.38 12.82
N ASP A 143 17.55 -11.15 13.93
CA ASP A 143 18.56 -12.17 14.18
C ASP A 143 18.32 -13.39 13.27
N MET A 144 19.03 -13.37 12.14
CA MET A 144 18.94 -14.43 11.13
C MET A 144 19.41 -15.78 11.64
N GLN A 145 20.35 -15.84 12.58
CA GLN A 145 20.82 -17.10 13.15
C GLN A 145 19.73 -17.74 14.02
N ALA A 146 19.11 -16.98 14.90
CA ALA A 146 18.01 -17.47 15.72
C ALA A 146 16.80 -17.89 14.88
N ALA A 147 16.50 -17.15 13.80
CA ALA A 147 15.43 -17.50 12.88
C ALA A 147 15.70 -18.81 12.12
N LEU A 148 16.93 -19.02 11.64
CA LEU A 148 17.35 -20.26 10.98
C LEU A 148 17.34 -21.44 11.94
N GLN A 149 17.83 -21.29 13.16
CA GLN A 149 17.80 -22.33 14.18
C GLN A 149 16.37 -22.77 14.49
N ARG A 150 15.45 -21.84 14.74
CA ARG A 150 14.04 -22.17 14.95
C ARG A 150 13.45 -22.95 13.77
N ARG A 151 13.78 -22.58 12.56
CA ARG A 151 13.26 -23.25 11.35
C ARG A 151 13.84 -24.66 11.18
N THR A 152 15.11 -24.87 11.50
CA THR A 152 15.72 -26.18 11.51
C THR A 152 15.19 -27.08 12.63
N ASP A 153 14.93 -26.54 13.81
CA ASP A 153 14.34 -27.29 14.92
C ASP A 153 12.91 -27.74 14.62
N VAL A 154 12.10 -26.88 14.02
CA VAL A 154 10.74 -27.24 13.56
C VAL A 154 10.80 -28.35 12.51
N LEU A 155 11.63 -28.20 11.48
CA LEU A 155 11.80 -29.22 10.44
C LEU A 155 12.29 -30.56 11.02
N THR A 156 13.19 -30.52 11.99
CA THR A 156 13.69 -31.75 12.66
C THR A 156 12.59 -32.42 13.47
N GLY A 157 11.72 -31.62 14.13
CA GLY A 157 10.54 -32.10 14.83
C GLY A 157 9.54 -32.78 13.91
N ASP A 158 9.22 -32.13 12.79
CA ASP A 158 8.28 -32.63 11.78
C ASP A 158 8.79 -33.94 11.14
N LEU A 159 10.08 -34.01 10.81
CA LEU A 159 10.70 -35.21 10.27
C LEU A 159 10.65 -36.37 11.27
N ARG A 160 10.91 -36.13 12.59
CA ARG A 160 10.82 -37.16 13.63
C ARG A 160 9.40 -37.69 13.77
N THR A 161 8.41 -36.78 13.70
CA THR A 161 6.98 -37.13 13.79
C THR A 161 6.57 -37.98 12.59
N ALA A 162 6.94 -37.54 11.37
CA ALA A 162 6.65 -38.29 10.14
C ALA A 162 7.32 -39.66 10.06
N LEU A 163 8.52 -39.79 10.61
CA LEU A 163 9.23 -41.09 10.71
C LEU A 163 8.57 -42.05 11.73
N ARG A 164 8.04 -41.51 12.83
CA ARG A 164 7.30 -42.30 13.81
C ARG A 164 5.96 -42.80 13.30
N GLU A 165 5.28 -42.04 12.48
CA GLU A 165 4.00 -42.44 11.88
C GLU A 165 4.15 -43.56 10.83
N LYS A 166 5.35 -43.70 10.25
CA LYS A 166 5.65 -44.72 9.24
C LYS A 166 6.33 -45.96 9.78
N SER A 167 6.69 -46.01 11.05
CA SER A 167 7.29 -47.14 11.74
C SER A 167 6.24 -47.92 12.54
#